data_bdd5a276e8fffba6afd12253f84f650a
#
_entry.id   bdd5a276e8fffba6afd12253f84f650a
#
_cell.length_a   1.000
_cell.length_b   1.000
_cell.length_c   1.000
_cell.angle_alpha   90.00
_cell.angle_beta   90.00
_cell.angle_gamma   90.00
#
_symmetry.space_group_name_H-M   'P 1'
#
loop_
_entity.id
_entity.type
_entity.pdbx_description
1 polymer ?
#
loop_
_entity_poly.entity_id
_entity_poly.type
_entity_poly.pdbx_seq_one_letter_code
_entity_poly.pdbx_strand_id
1 'polypeptide(L)'
;RYFLKQKSGKIINISSMGGKIWTKFGGWYHATKFAVEGLSDFLRMELAPFDIDVVVVEPGGIKTEWGIIAANNLKKTSQDGAYATLANEAADGMIKVYSGKLTEPEKIAKVIKKAVIAKRPKTRYLTGFMAKPMVFTQRVFGDRVYNWVIKNFS
;
A
#
# COMPACT_ATOMS: atom_id res chain seq x y z
N ARG A 1 20.87 2.94 -16.41
CA ARG A 1 21.81 3.54 -17.40
C ARG A 1 21.11 4.39 -18.45
N TYR A 2 19.94 3.98 -19.00
CA TYR A 2 19.24 4.73 -20.04
C TYR A 2 18.82 6.13 -19.58
N PHE A 3 18.06 6.24 -18.49
CA PHE A 3 17.61 7.52 -17.94
C PHE A 3 18.77 8.44 -17.53
N LEU A 4 19.85 7.88 -16.98
CA LEU A 4 21.04 8.66 -16.62
C LEU A 4 21.71 9.30 -17.84
N LYS A 5 21.78 8.58 -18.96
CA LYS A 5 22.29 9.12 -20.23
C LYS A 5 21.37 10.20 -20.82
N GLN A 6 20.05 9.97 -20.71
CA GLN A 6 19.03 10.86 -21.23
C GLN A 6 18.87 12.13 -20.37
N LYS A 7 19.32 12.10 -19.10
CA LYS A 7 19.11 13.15 -18.10
C LYS A 7 17.64 13.55 -17.97
N SER A 8 16.77 12.59 -18.04
CA SER A 8 15.33 12.76 -17.84
C SER A 8 14.65 11.40 -17.69
N GLY A 9 13.54 11.34 -16.96
CA GLY A 9 12.75 10.14 -16.84
C GLY A 9 11.82 10.17 -15.62
N LYS A 10 10.96 9.16 -15.53
CA LYS A 10 10.12 8.93 -14.35
C LYS A 10 10.14 7.46 -13.96
N ILE A 11 10.32 7.22 -12.68
CA ILE A 11 10.14 5.91 -12.05
C ILE A 11 8.88 6.01 -11.20
N ILE A 12 7.90 5.15 -11.47
CA ILE A 12 6.64 5.12 -10.72
C ILE A 12 6.55 3.78 -10.00
N ASN A 13 6.80 3.80 -8.70
CA ASN A 13 6.71 2.63 -7.86
C ASN A 13 5.30 2.48 -7.30
N ILE A 14 4.74 1.29 -7.40
CA ILE A 14 3.43 0.96 -6.83
C ILE A 14 3.65 0.33 -5.46
N SER A 15 3.47 1.16 -4.43
CA SER A 15 3.47 0.74 -3.04
C SER A 15 2.05 0.34 -2.60
N SER A 16 1.65 0.76 -1.44
CA SER A 16 0.32 0.60 -0.84
C SER A 16 0.18 1.55 0.34
N MET A 17 -1.03 1.83 0.78
CA MET A 17 -1.23 2.37 2.13
C MET A 17 -0.55 1.49 3.19
N GLY A 18 -0.43 0.17 2.92
CA GLY A 18 0.30 -0.80 3.75
C GLY A 18 1.81 -0.59 3.83
N GLY A 19 2.38 0.39 3.10
CA GLY A 19 3.74 0.90 3.30
C GLY A 19 3.82 2.05 4.33
N LYS A 20 2.69 2.43 4.95
CA LYS A 20 2.57 3.46 5.98
C LYS A 20 1.85 2.98 7.24
N ILE A 21 1.09 1.92 7.11
CA ILE A 21 0.29 1.31 8.16
C ILE A 21 0.50 -0.20 8.17
N TRP A 22 -0.03 -0.87 9.17
CA TRP A 22 0.07 -2.33 9.32
C TRP A 22 -1.26 -2.93 9.79
N THR A 23 -1.41 -4.23 9.55
CA THR A 23 -2.55 -5.04 10.01
C THR A 23 -2.06 -6.38 10.54
N LYS A 24 -2.88 -7.08 11.31
CA LYS A 24 -2.57 -8.44 11.78
C LYS A 24 -2.32 -9.37 10.58
N PHE A 25 -1.42 -10.32 10.76
CA PHE A 25 -1.04 -11.34 9.76
C PHE A 25 -0.50 -10.82 8.42
N GLY A 26 -0.36 -9.50 8.27
CA GLY A 26 0.18 -8.87 7.06
C GLY A 26 1.68 -8.55 7.12
N GLY A 27 2.44 -9.06 8.10
CA GLY A 27 3.81 -8.63 8.41
C GLY A 27 4.74 -8.59 7.21
N TRP A 28 4.86 -9.68 6.46
CA TRP A 28 5.73 -9.74 5.27
C TRP A 28 5.27 -8.79 4.17
N TYR A 29 3.97 -8.70 3.92
CA TYR A 29 3.43 -7.75 2.95
C TYR A 29 3.77 -6.31 3.32
N HIS A 30 3.51 -5.92 4.56
CA HIS A 30 3.82 -4.59 5.05
C HIS A 30 5.32 -4.31 4.97
N ALA A 31 6.17 -5.24 5.42
CA ALA A 31 7.63 -5.10 5.34
C ALA A 31 8.10 -4.81 3.92
N THR A 32 7.59 -5.52 2.90
CA THR A 32 7.92 -5.27 1.50
C THR A 32 7.48 -3.88 1.04
N LYS A 33 6.28 -3.42 1.46
CA LYS A 33 5.75 -2.11 1.06
C LYS A 33 6.48 -0.96 1.78
N PHE A 34 6.85 -1.12 3.05
CA PHE A 34 7.74 -0.18 3.75
C PHE A 34 9.11 -0.09 3.07
N ALA A 35 9.66 -1.23 2.65
CA ALA A 35 10.92 -1.25 1.90
C ALA A 35 10.82 -0.49 0.57
N VAL A 36 9.72 -0.65 -0.19
CA VAL A 36 9.47 0.12 -1.42
C VAL A 36 9.38 1.62 -1.16
N GLU A 37 8.75 2.04 -0.05
CA GLU A 37 8.69 3.45 0.35
C GLU A 37 10.08 4.03 0.61
N GLY A 38 10.86 3.36 1.46
CA GLY A 38 12.23 3.78 1.78
C GLY A 38 13.14 3.80 0.56
N LEU A 39 13.12 2.74 -0.26
CA LEU A 39 13.87 2.67 -1.51
C LEU A 39 13.50 3.82 -2.47
N SER A 40 12.21 4.14 -2.56
CA SER A 40 11.75 5.22 -3.45
C SER A 40 12.24 6.60 -2.98
N ASP A 41 12.28 6.85 -1.66
CA ASP A 41 12.83 8.09 -1.11
C ASP A 41 14.33 8.20 -1.38
N PHE A 42 15.05 7.10 -1.19
CA PHE A 42 16.48 7.02 -1.46
C PHE A 42 16.78 7.30 -2.94
N LEU A 43 16.11 6.58 -3.84
CA LEU A 43 16.26 6.77 -5.29
C LEU A 43 15.92 8.21 -5.72
N ARG A 44 14.93 8.84 -5.09
CA ARG A 44 14.56 10.23 -5.40
C ARG A 44 15.70 11.20 -5.12
N MET A 45 16.40 11.01 -4.01
CA MET A 45 17.55 11.85 -3.65
C MET A 45 18.73 11.62 -4.60
N GLU A 46 19.04 10.36 -4.92
CA GLU A 46 20.15 9.99 -5.78
C GLU A 46 19.95 10.39 -7.25
N LEU A 47 18.69 10.37 -7.72
CA LEU A 47 18.36 10.61 -9.13
C LEU A 47 17.96 12.06 -9.43
N ALA A 48 17.74 12.89 -8.41
CA ALA A 48 17.42 14.31 -8.56
C ALA A 48 18.46 15.09 -9.40
N PRO A 49 19.79 14.88 -9.25
CA PRO A 49 20.78 15.57 -10.08
C PRO A 49 20.71 15.22 -11.58
N PHE A 50 19.95 14.20 -11.95
CA PHE A 50 19.80 13.73 -13.34
C PHE A 50 18.41 14.03 -13.91
N ASP A 51 17.62 14.89 -13.27
CA ASP A 51 16.25 15.23 -13.68
C ASP A 51 15.33 13.99 -13.83
N ILE A 52 15.52 12.98 -12.96
CA ILE A 52 14.71 11.78 -12.93
C ILE A 52 13.76 11.84 -11.74
N ASP A 53 12.46 11.90 -12.01
CA ASP A 53 11.42 11.86 -10.99
C ASP A 53 11.22 10.45 -10.44
N VAL A 54 11.11 10.31 -9.11
CA VAL A 54 10.69 9.06 -8.45
C VAL A 54 9.40 9.31 -7.69
N VAL A 55 8.35 8.66 -8.15
CA VAL A 55 6.97 8.82 -7.66
C VAL A 55 6.51 7.51 -7.03
N VAL A 56 5.79 7.61 -5.92
CA VAL A 56 5.14 6.47 -5.28
C VAL A 56 3.63 6.62 -5.39
N VAL A 57 2.96 5.59 -5.89
CA VAL A 57 1.50 5.46 -5.81
C VAL A 57 1.19 4.53 -4.65
N GLU A 58 0.34 4.98 -3.73
CA GLU A 58 0.00 4.31 -2.49
C GLU A 58 -1.51 3.96 -2.47
N PRO A 59 -1.93 2.87 -3.14
CA PRO A 59 -3.33 2.47 -3.16
C PRO A 59 -3.81 1.97 -1.79
N GLY A 60 -5.08 2.26 -1.48
CA GLY A 60 -5.83 1.56 -0.44
C GLY A 60 -6.54 0.32 -0.99
N GLY A 61 -7.71 -0.02 -0.46
CA GLY A 61 -8.49 -1.15 -0.93
C GLY A 61 -8.94 -0.97 -2.39
N ILE A 62 -8.54 -1.91 -3.25
CA ILE A 62 -8.90 -1.97 -4.68
C ILE A 62 -9.73 -3.23 -4.91
N LYS A 63 -10.76 -3.12 -5.75
CA LYS A 63 -11.62 -4.23 -6.15
C LYS A 63 -10.85 -5.17 -7.09
N THR A 64 -10.19 -6.15 -6.50
CA THR A 64 -9.41 -7.19 -7.16
C THR A 64 -9.52 -8.48 -6.34
N GLU A 65 -9.12 -9.59 -6.91
CA GLU A 65 -9.10 -10.89 -6.23
C GLU A 65 -8.02 -10.99 -5.12
N TRP A 66 -7.09 -10.05 -5.08
CA TRP A 66 -5.92 -10.12 -4.19
C TRP A 66 -6.29 -10.36 -2.73
N GLY A 67 -7.28 -9.64 -2.19
CA GLY A 67 -7.66 -9.76 -0.79
C GLY A 67 -8.32 -11.11 -0.47
N ILE A 68 -9.12 -11.64 -1.38
CA ILE A 68 -9.75 -12.96 -1.23
C ILE A 68 -8.69 -14.06 -1.30
N ILE A 69 -7.75 -13.97 -2.23
CA ILE A 69 -6.63 -14.91 -2.35
C ILE A 69 -5.76 -14.87 -1.08
N ALA A 70 -5.43 -13.68 -0.58
CA ALA A 70 -4.64 -13.51 0.63
C ALA A 70 -5.35 -14.10 1.87
N ALA A 71 -6.65 -13.85 2.04
CA ALA A 71 -7.46 -14.39 3.10
C ALA A 71 -7.53 -15.93 3.07
N ASN A 72 -7.76 -16.52 1.91
CA ASN A 72 -7.80 -17.97 1.74
C ASN A 72 -6.44 -18.61 2.02
N ASN A 73 -5.35 -17.98 1.59
CA ASN A 73 -4.01 -18.45 1.90
C ASN A 73 -3.71 -18.37 3.40
N LEU A 74 -4.14 -17.31 4.09
CA LEU A 74 -4.00 -17.18 5.53
C LEU A 74 -4.71 -18.32 6.26
N LYS A 75 -5.97 -18.63 5.91
CA LYS A 75 -6.71 -19.77 6.46
C LYS A 75 -5.95 -21.09 6.24
N LYS A 76 -5.52 -21.34 5.01
CA LYS A 76 -4.81 -22.57 4.64
C LYS A 76 -3.51 -22.77 5.42
N THR A 77 -2.72 -21.70 5.60
CA THR A 77 -1.41 -21.81 6.28
C THR A 77 -1.50 -21.83 7.80
N SER A 78 -2.64 -21.46 8.38
CA SER A 78 -2.83 -21.36 9.84
C SER A 78 -3.81 -22.38 10.42
N GLN A 79 -4.31 -23.35 9.62
CA GLN A 79 -5.42 -24.22 9.99
C GLN A 79 -5.20 -25.03 11.26
N ASP A 80 -3.97 -25.46 11.55
CA ASP A 80 -3.62 -26.36 12.66
C ASP A 80 -2.69 -25.70 13.72
N GLY A 81 -2.47 -24.38 13.61
CA GLY A 81 -1.52 -23.67 14.48
C GLY A 81 -2.18 -22.96 15.66
N ALA A 82 -1.35 -22.50 16.61
CA ALA A 82 -1.78 -21.71 17.76
C ALA A 82 -2.54 -20.42 17.37
N TYR A 83 -2.38 -19.96 16.14
CA TYR A 83 -3.06 -18.79 15.60
C TYR A 83 -4.30 -19.11 14.75
N ALA A 84 -4.73 -20.37 14.66
CA ALA A 84 -5.82 -20.80 13.76
C ALA A 84 -7.10 -19.96 13.93
N THR A 85 -7.59 -19.79 15.16
CA THR A 85 -8.79 -19.00 15.44
C THR A 85 -8.62 -17.54 15.02
N LEU A 86 -7.55 -16.87 15.47
CA LEU A 86 -7.28 -15.47 15.17
C LEU A 86 -7.05 -15.23 13.67
N ALA A 87 -6.40 -16.17 12.99
CA ALA A 87 -6.14 -16.11 11.56
C ALA A 87 -7.43 -16.26 10.74
N ASN A 88 -8.33 -17.16 11.18
CA ASN A 88 -9.64 -17.32 10.55
C ASN A 88 -10.51 -16.07 10.72
N GLU A 89 -10.58 -15.50 11.92
CA GLU A 89 -11.29 -14.23 12.17
C GLU A 89 -10.75 -13.09 11.30
N ALA A 90 -9.44 -12.94 11.24
CA ALA A 90 -8.80 -11.91 10.39
C ALA A 90 -9.06 -12.14 8.90
N ALA A 91 -9.03 -13.40 8.44
CA ALA A 91 -9.33 -13.75 7.05
C ALA A 91 -10.81 -13.48 6.70
N ASP A 92 -11.74 -13.80 7.61
CA ASP A 92 -13.17 -13.51 7.40
C ASP A 92 -13.44 -12.00 7.36
N GLY A 93 -12.79 -11.24 8.25
CA GLY A 93 -12.82 -9.78 8.19
C GLY A 93 -12.30 -9.24 6.86
N MET A 94 -11.19 -9.78 6.36
CA MET A 94 -10.63 -9.40 5.05
C MET A 94 -11.60 -9.74 3.91
N ILE A 95 -12.19 -10.94 3.89
CA ILE A 95 -13.18 -11.34 2.89
C ILE A 95 -14.37 -10.37 2.90
N LYS A 96 -14.89 -10.03 4.09
CA LYS A 96 -16.00 -9.09 4.24
C LYS A 96 -15.67 -7.71 3.64
N VAL A 97 -14.47 -7.19 3.91
CA VAL A 97 -14.00 -5.91 3.35
C VAL A 97 -13.90 -5.99 1.82
N TYR A 98 -13.28 -7.07 1.30
CA TYR A 98 -13.05 -7.21 -0.14
C TYR A 98 -14.29 -7.61 -0.95
N SER A 99 -15.32 -8.12 -0.30
CA SER A 99 -16.65 -8.33 -0.89
C SER A 99 -17.52 -7.05 -0.87
N GLY A 100 -17.06 -5.99 -0.22
CA GLY A 100 -17.78 -4.73 -0.09
C GLY A 100 -17.45 -3.72 -1.21
N LYS A 101 -17.79 -2.45 -0.92
CA LYS A 101 -17.54 -1.34 -1.87
C LYS A 101 -16.09 -0.87 -1.81
N LEU A 102 -15.29 -1.33 -2.75
CA LEU A 102 -13.89 -0.94 -2.91
C LEU A 102 -13.70 0.06 -4.07
N THR A 103 -12.46 0.49 -4.23
CA THR A 103 -12.07 1.37 -5.34
C THR A 103 -11.87 0.56 -6.62
N GLU A 104 -12.50 0.96 -7.70
CA GLU A 104 -12.29 0.34 -9.01
C GLU A 104 -10.85 0.54 -9.51
N PRO A 105 -10.22 -0.46 -10.15
CA PRO A 105 -8.85 -0.40 -10.66
C PRO A 105 -8.58 0.79 -11.58
N GLU A 106 -9.57 1.18 -12.38
CA GLU A 106 -9.49 2.31 -13.32
C GLU A 106 -9.17 3.64 -12.60
N LYS A 107 -9.63 3.81 -11.35
CA LYS A 107 -9.30 5.00 -10.57
C LYS A 107 -7.80 5.06 -10.25
N ILE A 108 -7.19 3.92 -9.97
CA ILE A 108 -5.76 3.83 -9.73
C ILE A 108 -4.98 4.07 -11.02
N ALA A 109 -5.44 3.48 -12.14
CA ALA A 109 -4.84 3.72 -13.46
C ALA A 109 -4.88 5.21 -13.86
N LYS A 110 -5.98 5.92 -13.57
CA LYS A 110 -6.06 7.38 -13.77
C LYS A 110 -5.04 8.15 -12.92
N VAL A 111 -4.78 7.71 -11.69
CA VAL A 111 -3.78 8.33 -10.81
C VAL A 111 -2.37 8.08 -11.35
N ILE A 112 -2.07 6.87 -11.80
CA ILE A 112 -0.79 6.52 -12.45
C ILE A 112 -0.61 7.38 -13.70
N LYS A 113 -1.62 7.44 -14.59
CA LYS A 113 -1.59 8.30 -15.77
C LYS A 113 -1.30 9.77 -15.41
N LYS A 114 -1.96 10.29 -14.36
CA LYS A 114 -1.70 11.66 -13.88
C LYS A 114 -0.24 11.84 -13.45
N ALA A 115 0.34 10.88 -12.74
CA ALA A 115 1.75 10.93 -12.36
C ALA A 115 2.68 10.90 -13.58
N VAL A 116 2.38 10.07 -14.59
CA VAL A 116 3.17 9.94 -15.81
C VAL A 116 3.22 11.27 -16.60
N ILE A 117 2.06 11.91 -16.81
CA ILE A 117 1.96 13.09 -17.68
C ILE A 117 2.29 14.41 -16.98
N ALA A 118 2.33 14.44 -15.65
CA ALA A 118 2.61 15.66 -14.91
C ALA A 118 4.03 16.17 -15.16
N LYS A 119 4.20 17.44 -15.49
CA LYS A 119 5.53 18.07 -15.63
C LYS A 119 6.31 18.08 -14.33
N ARG A 120 5.60 18.29 -13.20
CA ARG A 120 6.14 18.24 -11.83
C ARG A 120 5.22 17.33 -11.00
N PRO A 121 5.44 16.03 -11.00
CA PRO A 121 4.59 15.11 -10.25
C PRO A 121 4.76 15.30 -8.75
N LYS A 122 3.70 14.97 -7.98
CA LYS A 122 3.85 14.81 -6.54
C LYS A 122 4.75 13.61 -6.25
N THR A 123 5.48 13.66 -5.17
CA THR A 123 6.31 12.51 -4.74
C THR A 123 5.48 11.29 -4.37
N ARG A 124 4.23 11.50 -3.88
CA ARG A 124 3.31 10.45 -3.46
C ARG A 124 1.87 10.73 -3.89
N TYR A 125 1.17 9.66 -4.22
CA TYR A 125 -0.25 9.66 -4.56
C TYR A 125 -1.00 8.62 -3.73
N LEU A 126 -1.40 9.03 -2.51
CA LEU A 126 -2.24 8.21 -1.63
C LEU A 126 -3.70 8.26 -2.12
N THR A 127 -4.28 7.11 -2.47
CA THR A 127 -5.59 7.02 -3.11
C THR A 127 -6.27 5.68 -2.86
N GLY A 128 -7.59 5.66 -2.95
CA GLY A 128 -8.39 4.45 -2.81
C GLY A 128 -9.10 4.32 -1.47
N PHE A 129 -9.86 3.23 -1.33
CA PHE A 129 -10.68 2.98 -0.15
C PHE A 129 -9.82 2.92 1.12
N MET A 130 -10.27 3.63 2.14
CA MET A 130 -9.62 3.75 3.46
C MET A 130 -8.17 4.26 3.48
N ALA A 131 -7.54 4.54 2.33
CA ALA A 131 -6.12 4.95 2.30
C ALA A 131 -5.87 6.22 3.12
N LYS A 132 -6.61 7.28 2.85
CA LYS A 132 -6.40 8.57 3.53
C LYS A 132 -6.72 8.53 5.03
N PRO A 133 -7.90 8.06 5.49
CA PRO A 133 -8.22 8.06 6.91
C PRO A 133 -7.28 7.18 7.72
N MET A 134 -6.92 5.98 7.23
CA MET A 134 -6.03 5.07 7.96
C MET A 134 -4.62 5.64 8.12
N VAL A 135 -4.03 6.13 7.03
CA VAL A 135 -2.69 6.75 7.08
C VAL A 135 -2.71 8.05 7.90
N PHE A 136 -3.78 8.83 7.83
CA PHE A 136 -3.95 10.03 8.67
C PHE A 136 -3.99 9.66 10.15
N THR A 137 -4.79 8.65 10.54
CA THR A 137 -4.89 8.20 11.92
C THR A 137 -3.52 7.79 12.46
N GLN A 138 -2.78 6.96 11.73
CA GLN A 138 -1.46 6.52 12.15
C GLN A 138 -0.48 7.71 12.27
N ARG A 139 -0.47 8.61 11.29
CA ARG A 139 0.50 9.70 11.23
C ARG A 139 0.26 10.78 12.29
N VAL A 140 -1.00 11.07 12.62
CA VAL A 140 -1.38 12.17 13.51
C VAL A 140 -1.48 11.71 14.97
N PHE A 141 -2.06 10.54 15.19
CA PHE A 141 -2.31 10.04 16.55
C PHE A 141 -1.28 8.99 17.01
N GLY A 142 -0.39 8.57 16.11
CA GLY A 142 0.69 7.64 16.39
C GLY A 142 0.24 6.19 16.62
N ASP A 143 1.21 5.35 16.94
CA ASP A 143 1.06 3.89 16.96
C ASP A 143 0.05 3.38 17.98
N ARG A 144 -0.03 4.00 19.17
CA ARG A 144 -0.94 3.54 20.23
C ARG A 144 -2.40 3.66 19.82
N VAL A 145 -2.78 4.82 19.28
CA VAL A 145 -4.16 5.06 18.81
C VAL A 145 -4.45 4.22 17.57
N TYR A 146 -3.50 4.13 16.64
CA TYR A 146 -3.64 3.31 15.46
C TYR A 146 -3.85 1.83 15.81
N ASN A 147 -3.04 1.27 16.71
CA ASN A 147 -3.19 -0.11 17.17
C ASN A 147 -4.53 -0.36 17.86
N TRP A 148 -5.03 0.60 18.65
CA TRP A 148 -6.35 0.53 19.22
C TRP A 148 -7.46 0.48 18.16
N VAL A 149 -7.36 1.33 17.12
CA VAL A 149 -8.29 1.31 15.97
C VAL A 149 -8.27 -0.04 15.27
N ILE A 150 -7.08 -0.55 14.92
CA ILE A 150 -6.96 -1.85 14.26
C ILE A 150 -7.49 -2.99 15.13
N LYS A 151 -7.28 -2.95 16.43
CA LYS A 151 -7.79 -3.98 17.35
C LYS A 151 -9.32 -4.04 17.42
N ASN A 152 -9.99 -2.89 17.31
CA ASN A 152 -11.43 -2.80 17.55
C ASN A 152 -12.28 -2.68 16.26
N PHE A 153 -11.67 -2.41 15.10
CA PHE A 153 -12.39 -2.19 13.84
C PHE A 153 -11.89 -3.04 12.66
N SER A 154 -10.99 -4.00 12.92
CA SER A 154 -10.50 -4.94 11.90
C SER A 154 -10.93 -6.38 12.18
#